data_ee9fdc594ebee34b6b19872c91a2c8c9
#
_entry.id   ee9fdc594ebee34b6b19872c91a2c8c9
#
_cell.length_a   1.000
_cell.length_b   1.000
_cell.length_c   1.000
_cell.angle_alpha   90.00
_cell.angle_beta   90.00
_cell.angle_gamma   90.00
#
_symmetry.space_group_name_H-M   'P 1'
#
loop_
_entity.id
_entity.type
_entity.pdbx_description
1 polymer ?
#
loop_
_entity_poly.entity_id
_entity_poly.type
_entity_poly.pdbx_seq_one_letter_code
_entity_poly.pdbx_strand_id
1 'polypeptide(L)'
;MSGTRSDGELLRAIAADSDRRAFEELYRRYAPWLTARLRGRCADQAVVDDVVQETFLAVWRGSAARYRETTENGANADAAGWLWRIGSRRLVDAVRGDGARGRLRQALARLRHRDEDSAEERVLAGVEHGDLAGALVRLSPELRAVLQATVIDGLTTREAAVLLGIPPGTVKTRALRARKRLREELA
;
A
#
# COMPACT_ATOMS: atom_id res chain seq x y z
N MET A 1 13.53 21.49 24.19
CA MET A 1 13.86 20.56 23.08
C MET A 1 12.73 19.55 22.99
N SER A 2 11.74 19.79 22.14
CA SER A 2 10.65 18.82 21.94
C SER A 2 11.19 17.67 21.07
N GLY A 3 11.54 16.58 21.71
CA GLY A 3 11.90 15.34 21.00
C GLY A 3 10.75 14.92 20.10
N THR A 4 11.04 14.55 18.86
CA THR A 4 10.06 14.03 17.91
C THR A 4 9.52 12.73 18.47
N ARG A 5 8.22 12.67 18.81
CA ARG A 5 7.56 11.44 19.28
C ARG A 5 7.70 10.33 18.24
N SER A 6 7.93 9.11 18.71
CA SER A 6 7.88 7.92 17.84
C SER A 6 6.45 7.65 17.36
N ASP A 7 6.31 6.92 16.27
CA ASP A 7 5.00 6.56 15.74
C ASP A 7 4.17 5.73 16.73
N GLY A 8 4.84 4.83 17.47
CA GLY A 8 4.20 4.06 18.54
C GLY A 8 3.69 4.93 19.68
N GLU A 9 4.42 6.00 20.06
CA GLU A 9 3.97 6.97 21.06
C GLU A 9 2.77 7.78 20.56
N LEU A 10 2.79 8.23 19.30
CA LEU A 10 1.67 8.93 18.70
C LEU A 10 0.41 8.06 18.68
N LEU A 11 0.53 6.83 18.20
CA LEU A 11 -0.61 5.90 18.12
C LEU A 11 -1.15 5.51 19.49
N ARG A 12 -0.29 5.36 20.50
CA ARG A 12 -0.74 5.12 21.89
C ARG A 12 -1.48 6.32 22.47
N ALA A 13 -0.99 7.54 22.27
CA ALA A 13 -1.65 8.75 22.73
C ALA A 13 -3.02 8.96 22.05
N ILE A 14 -3.13 8.67 20.76
CA ILE A 14 -4.40 8.69 20.04
C ILE A 14 -5.38 7.65 20.62
N ALA A 15 -4.89 6.44 20.90
CA ALA A 15 -5.73 5.34 21.36
C ALA A 15 -6.22 5.53 22.80
N ALA A 16 -5.38 6.05 23.69
CA ALA A 16 -5.69 6.19 25.11
C ALA A 16 -6.48 7.47 25.40
N ASP A 17 -6.02 8.59 24.83
CA ASP A 17 -6.46 9.92 25.26
C ASP A 17 -7.19 10.71 24.15
N SER A 18 -7.38 10.12 22.96
CA SER A 18 -7.86 10.84 21.78
C SER A 18 -7.03 12.12 21.53
N ASP A 19 -5.69 12.03 21.71
CA ASP A 19 -4.77 13.16 21.60
C ASP A 19 -4.79 13.72 20.17
N ARG A 20 -5.46 14.86 20.01
CA ARG A 20 -5.59 15.54 18.72
C ARG A 20 -4.24 15.98 18.15
N ARG A 21 -3.30 16.42 19.00
CA ARG A 21 -1.96 16.85 18.53
C ARG A 21 -1.15 15.67 18.01
N ALA A 22 -1.24 14.52 18.68
CA ALA A 22 -0.63 13.28 18.22
C ALA A 22 -1.23 12.84 16.87
N PHE A 23 -2.55 12.97 16.72
CA PHE A 23 -3.23 12.68 15.45
C PHE A 23 -2.81 13.63 14.33
N GLU A 24 -2.79 14.95 14.57
CA GLU A 24 -2.35 15.95 13.60
C GLU A 24 -0.90 15.71 13.14
N GLU A 25 -0.02 15.33 14.06
CA GLU A 25 1.36 14.98 13.74
C GLU A 25 1.45 13.71 12.88
N LEU A 26 0.75 12.66 13.26
CA LEU A 26 0.68 11.41 12.48
C LEU A 26 0.12 11.66 11.07
N TYR A 27 -0.96 12.44 10.97
CA TYR A 27 -1.57 12.82 9.70
C TYR A 27 -0.58 13.57 8.81
N ARG A 28 0.05 14.62 9.32
CA ARG A 28 1.04 15.42 8.59
C ARG A 28 2.22 14.58 8.09
N ARG A 29 2.64 13.58 8.88
CA ARG A 29 3.77 12.70 8.57
C ARG A 29 3.44 11.70 7.46
N TYR A 30 2.24 11.15 7.47
CA TYR A 30 1.89 10.01 6.63
C TYR A 30 0.85 10.27 5.54
N ALA A 31 0.03 11.31 5.62
CA ALA A 31 -1.00 11.55 4.61
C ALA A 31 -0.42 11.81 3.21
N PRO A 32 0.64 12.61 3.03
CA PRO A 32 1.23 12.81 1.70
C PRO A 32 1.79 11.50 1.11
N TRP A 33 2.49 10.73 1.91
CA TRP A 33 3.03 9.44 1.50
C TRP A 33 1.93 8.44 1.13
N LEU A 34 0.88 8.32 1.96
CA LEU A 34 -0.25 7.44 1.69
C LEU A 34 -0.98 7.83 0.41
N THR A 35 -1.19 9.14 0.21
CA THR A 35 -1.81 9.69 -1.01
C THR A 35 -1.00 9.32 -2.26
N ALA A 36 0.31 9.58 -2.25
CA ALA A 36 1.18 9.25 -3.38
C ALA A 36 1.14 7.75 -3.71
N ARG A 37 1.20 6.91 -2.69
CA ARG A 37 1.17 5.45 -2.86
C ARG A 37 -0.18 4.94 -3.37
N LEU A 38 -1.30 5.54 -2.94
CA LEU A 38 -2.66 5.20 -3.42
C LEU A 38 -2.86 5.66 -4.87
N ARG A 39 -2.29 6.81 -5.27
CA ARG A 39 -2.30 7.28 -6.67
C ARG A 39 -1.65 6.28 -7.62
N GLY A 40 -0.59 5.62 -7.19
CA GLY A 40 0.01 4.49 -7.93
C GLY A 40 -0.92 3.28 -8.11
N ARG A 41 -2.10 3.25 -7.47
CA ARG A 41 -3.08 2.15 -7.55
C ARG A 41 -4.43 2.58 -8.11
N CYS A 42 -4.75 3.85 -8.05
CA CYS A 42 -6.03 4.41 -8.47
C CYS A 42 -5.84 5.80 -9.08
N ALA A 43 -6.28 5.98 -10.32
CA ALA A 43 -6.20 7.28 -11.00
C ALA A 43 -7.36 8.21 -10.65
N ASP A 44 -8.39 7.73 -9.97
CA ASP A 44 -9.50 8.57 -9.52
C ASP A 44 -9.09 9.28 -8.23
N GLN A 45 -8.78 10.58 -8.35
CA GLN A 45 -8.33 11.40 -7.25
C GLN A 45 -9.37 11.49 -6.13
N ALA A 46 -10.66 11.55 -6.46
CA ALA A 46 -11.73 11.60 -5.44
C ALA A 46 -11.74 10.32 -4.61
N VAL A 47 -11.59 9.16 -5.25
CA VAL A 47 -11.47 7.87 -4.53
C VAL A 47 -10.23 7.84 -3.64
N VAL A 48 -9.09 8.35 -4.13
CA VAL A 48 -7.86 8.42 -3.35
C VAL A 48 -8.05 9.29 -2.11
N ASP A 49 -8.62 10.48 -2.27
CA ASP A 49 -8.84 11.42 -1.17
C ASP A 49 -9.81 10.85 -0.13
N ASP A 50 -10.89 10.20 -0.56
CA ASP A 50 -11.84 9.51 0.31
C ASP A 50 -11.17 8.37 1.08
N VAL A 51 -10.34 7.56 0.42
CA VAL A 51 -9.61 6.45 1.05
C VAL A 51 -8.60 6.95 2.07
N VAL A 52 -7.88 8.04 1.79
CA VAL A 52 -6.97 8.67 2.76
C VAL A 52 -7.76 9.14 3.98
N GLN A 53 -8.84 9.90 3.77
CA GLN A 53 -9.68 10.40 4.84
C GLN A 53 -10.24 9.26 5.70
N GLU A 54 -10.81 8.24 5.08
CA GLU A 54 -11.38 7.08 5.76
C GLU A 54 -10.31 6.26 6.53
N THR A 55 -9.08 6.21 6.01
CA THR A 55 -7.96 5.55 6.69
C THR A 55 -7.64 6.26 8.01
N PHE A 56 -7.49 7.58 7.98
CA PHE A 56 -7.20 8.35 9.18
C PHE A 56 -8.39 8.45 10.14
N LEU A 57 -9.63 8.48 9.62
CA LEU A 57 -10.82 8.35 10.47
C LEU A 57 -10.86 7.01 11.20
N ALA A 58 -10.44 5.92 10.57
CA ALA A 58 -10.35 4.63 11.25
C ALA A 58 -9.29 4.65 12.37
N VAL A 59 -8.15 5.32 12.15
CA VAL A 59 -7.14 5.52 13.19
C VAL A 59 -7.76 6.26 14.38
N TRP A 60 -8.42 7.37 14.13
CA TRP A 60 -9.07 8.18 15.15
C TRP A 60 -10.16 7.42 15.93
N ARG A 61 -11.00 6.64 15.21
CA ARG A 61 -12.13 5.89 15.78
C ARG A 61 -11.75 4.60 16.50
N GLY A 62 -10.47 4.37 16.77
CA GLY A 62 -10.01 3.29 17.62
C GLY A 62 -9.17 2.21 16.94
N SER A 63 -8.87 2.33 15.62
CA SER A 63 -7.91 1.39 15.01
C SER A 63 -6.51 1.54 15.58
N ALA A 64 -6.14 2.71 16.10
CA ALA A 64 -4.88 2.96 16.79
C ALA A 64 -4.64 1.98 17.95
N ALA A 65 -5.68 1.58 18.68
CA ALA A 65 -5.59 0.59 19.76
C ALA A 65 -5.18 -0.82 19.28
N ARG A 66 -5.32 -1.10 17.99
CA ARG A 66 -4.93 -2.37 17.37
C ARG A 66 -3.51 -2.36 16.80
N TYR A 67 -2.87 -1.20 16.80
CA TYR A 67 -1.47 -1.13 16.41
C TYR A 67 -0.62 -1.93 17.40
N ARG A 68 0.22 -2.79 16.88
CA ARG A 68 1.22 -3.53 17.66
C ARG A 68 2.57 -3.24 17.04
N GLU A 69 3.45 -2.69 17.83
CA GLU A 69 4.84 -2.54 17.49
C GLU A 69 5.48 -3.94 17.54
N THR A 70 5.68 -4.54 16.35
CA THR A 70 6.26 -5.88 16.28
C THR A 70 7.77 -5.75 16.21
N THR A 71 8.45 -6.10 17.27
CA THR A 71 9.91 -6.08 17.35
C THR A 71 10.58 -7.35 16.82
N GLU A 72 9.82 -8.34 16.34
CA GLU A 72 10.36 -9.69 16.11
C GLU A 72 11.10 -9.93 14.80
N ASN A 73 11.36 -8.94 13.93
CA ASN A 73 12.19 -9.16 12.73
C ASN A 73 13.03 -7.96 12.29
N GLY A 74 13.42 -7.06 13.19
CA GLY A 74 14.30 -5.95 12.84
C GLY A 74 13.70 -4.95 11.82
N ALA A 75 12.57 -5.24 11.24
CA ALA A 75 11.73 -4.28 10.56
C ALA A 75 10.84 -3.66 11.64
N ASN A 76 11.07 -2.40 11.96
CA ASN A 76 10.09 -1.58 12.63
C ASN A 76 8.74 -1.94 12.06
N ALA A 77 7.77 -2.33 12.88
CA ALA A 77 6.38 -2.36 12.47
C ALA A 77 6.02 -0.91 12.22
N ASP A 78 6.45 -0.45 11.08
CA ASP A 78 6.37 0.87 10.57
C ASP A 78 4.90 1.25 10.53
N ALA A 79 4.55 2.34 11.17
CA ALA A 79 3.21 2.91 11.10
C ALA A 79 2.77 3.08 9.64
N ALA A 80 3.71 3.33 8.73
CA ALA A 80 3.48 3.36 7.29
C ALA A 80 2.91 2.04 6.75
N GLY A 81 3.53 0.90 7.05
CA GLY A 81 3.05 -0.41 6.62
C GLY A 81 1.69 -0.76 7.21
N TRP A 82 1.43 -0.35 8.45
CA TRP A 82 0.14 -0.55 9.09
C TRP A 82 -0.94 0.35 8.49
N LEU A 83 -0.67 1.64 8.28
CA LEU A 83 -1.57 2.58 7.60
C LEU A 83 -1.86 2.13 6.16
N TRP A 84 -0.81 1.67 5.44
CA TRP A 84 -0.97 1.11 4.11
C TRP A 84 -1.93 -0.07 4.08
N ARG A 85 -1.84 -0.98 5.06
CA ARG A 85 -2.74 -2.14 5.15
C ARG A 85 -4.20 -1.75 5.37
N ILE A 86 -4.45 -0.65 6.08
CA ILE A 86 -5.81 -0.09 6.23
C ILE A 86 -6.24 0.55 4.91
N GLY A 87 -5.42 1.42 4.33
CA GLY A 87 -5.73 2.15 3.11
C GLY A 87 -5.93 1.25 1.89
N SER A 88 -5.07 0.26 1.70
CA SER A 88 -5.19 -0.68 0.57
C SER A 88 -6.49 -1.50 0.61
N ARG A 89 -6.94 -1.92 1.80
CA ARG A 89 -8.22 -2.61 1.95
C ARG A 89 -9.40 -1.70 1.68
N ARG A 90 -9.36 -0.44 2.16
CA ARG A 90 -10.39 0.56 1.85
C ARG A 90 -10.45 0.88 0.36
N LEU A 91 -9.31 0.95 -0.31
CA LEU A 91 -9.27 1.10 -1.77
C LEU A 91 -9.97 -0.08 -2.47
N VAL A 92 -9.69 -1.32 -2.03
CA VAL A 92 -10.37 -2.51 -2.58
C VAL A 92 -11.89 -2.41 -2.39
N ASP A 93 -12.35 -1.96 -1.22
CA ASP A 93 -13.77 -1.84 -0.92
C ASP A 93 -14.43 -0.71 -1.75
N ALA A 94 -13.76 0.43 -1.91
CA ALA A 94 -14.21 1.51 -2.78
C ALA A 94 -14.35 1.05 -4.24
N VAL A 95 -13.34 0.36 -4.76
CA VAL A 95 -13.35 -0.20 -6.12
C VAL A 95 -14.44 -1.28 -6.29
N ARG A 96 -14.69 -2.07 -5.26
CA ARG A 96 -15.76 -3.08 -5.26
C ARG A 96 -17.14 -2.43 -5.28
N GLY A 97 -17.33 -1.34 -4.53
CA GLY A 97 -18.60 -0.58 -4.44
C GLY A 97 -18.97 0.15 -5.72
N ASP A 98 -17.97 0.60 -6.49
CA ASP A 98 -18.16 1.42 -7.71
C ASP A 98 -18.66 0.61 -8.94
N GLY A 99 -18.75 -0.71 -8.85
CA GLY A 99 -19.29 -1.58 -9.90
C GLY A 99 -18.62 -1.41 -11.28
N ALA A 100 -19.43 -1.29 -12.36
CA ALA A 100 -18.90 -1.23 -13.73
C ALA A 100 -18.15 0.07 -14.07
N ARG A 101 -18.51 1.20 -13.45
CA ARG A 101 -17.85 2.50 -13.64
C ARG A 101 -16.43 2.50 -13.07
N GLY A 102 -16.25 1.89 -11.91
CA GLY A 102 -14.92 1.75 -11.29
C GLY A 102 -13.99 0.88 -12.11
N ARG A 103 -14.51 -0.19 -12.74
CA ARG A 103 -13.71 -1.05 -13.64
C ARG A 103 -13.17 -0.31 -14.87
N LEU A 104 -13.99 0.55 -15.47
CA LEU A 104 -13.58 1.36 -16.62
C LEU A 104 -12.52 2.39 -16.23
N ARG A 105 -12.74 3.11 -15.11
CA ARG A 105 -11.77 4.09 -14.58
C ARG A 105 -10.44 3.45 -14.24
N GLN A 106 -10.45 2.27 -13.60
CA GLN A 106 -9.26 1.50 -13.28
C GLN A 106 -8.52 0.99 -14.52
N ALA A 107 -9.26 0.55 -15.56
CA ALA A 107 -8.65 0.14 -16.82
C ALA A 107 -7.92 1.31 -17.49
N LEU A 108 -8.51 2.51 -17.50
CA LEU A 108 -7.91 3.73 -18.03
C LEU A 108 -6.71 4.19 -17.20
N ALA A 109 -6.76 4.04 -15.87
CA ALA A 109 -5.66 4.34 -14.96
C ALA A 109 -4.41 3.49 -15.25
N ARG A 110 -4.62 2.18 -15.49
CA ARG A 110 -3.53 1.25 -15.82
C ARG A 110 -2.82 1.60 -17.11
N LEU A 111 -3.53 2.20 -18.07
CA LEU A 111 -2.94 2.66 -19.32
C LEU A 111 -2.08 3.92 -19.12
N ARG A 112 -2.45 4.82 -18.21
CA ARG A 112 -1.71 6.04 -17.89
C ARG A 112 -0.49 5.80 -17.00
N HIS A 113 -0.58 4.93 -16.00
CA HIS A 113 0.52 4.61 -15.08
C HIS A 113 1.62 3.74 -15.68
N ARG A 114 1.45 3.25 -16.89
CA ARG A 114 2.48 2.46 -17.58
C ARG A 114 3.78 3.23 -17.82
N ASP A 115 3.71 4.56 -17.86
CA ASP A 115 4.84 5.42 -18.21
C ASP A 115 5.46 6.16 -16.99
N GLU A 116 4.70 6.36 -15.88
CA GLU A 116 5.14 7.16 -14.73
C GLU A 116 5.72 6.35 -13.57
N ASP A 117 5.27 5.11 -13.32
CA ASP A 117 5.72 4.25 -12.21
C ASP A 117 7.20 3.83 -12.29
N SER A 118 7.84 4.03 -13.44
CA SER A 118 9.21 3.59 -13.70
C SER A 118 10.30 4.41 -12.99
N ALA A 119 10.04 5.65 -12.59
CA ALA A 119 11.06 6.55 -12.06
C ALA A 119 11.07 6.60 -10.51
N GLU A 120 9.91 6.70 -9.86
CA GLU A 120 9.80 6.80 -8.40
C GLU A 120 10.06 5.46 -7.68
N GLU A 121 9.58 4.34 -8.25
CA GLU A 121 9.88 3.01 -7.71
C GLU A 121 11.38 2.67 -7.79
N ARG A 122 12.12 3.20 -8.77
CA ARG A 122 13.58 3.05 -8.86
C ARG A 122 14.33 3.77 -7.75
N VAL A 123 13.84 4.91 -7.30
CA VAL A 123 14.51 5.72 -6.26
C VAL A 123 14.31 5.10 -4.87
N LEU A 124 13.13 4.56 -4.57
CA LEU A 124 12.83 3.90 -3.28
C LEU A 124 13.41 2.48 -3.18
N ALA A 125 13.55 1.76 -4.30
CA ALA A 125 14.15 0.43 -4.34
C ALA A 125 15.69 0.45 -4.40
N GLY A 126 16.29 1.57 -4.73
CA GLY A 126 17.72 1.68 -5.07
C GLY A 126 18.70 1.69 -3.92
N VAL A 127 18.27 1.76 -2.66
CA VAL A 127 19.20 2.05 -1.57
C VAL A 127 19.64 0.84 -0.74
N GLU A 128 18.89 -0.26 -0.72
CA GLU A 128 19.26 -1.39 0.16
C GLU A 128 19.22 -2.81 -0.44
N HIS A 129 18.68 -3.02 -1.67
CA HIS A 129 18.50 -4.37 -2.24
C HIS A 129 18.79 -4.39 -3.75
N GLY A 130 19.98 -4.02 -4.19
CA GLY A 130 20.36 -3.87 -5.60
C GLY A 130 19.93 -5.04 -6.53
N ASP A 131 20.11 -6.29 -6.10
CA ASP A 131 19.77 -7.47 -6.90
C ASP A 131 18.25 -7.71 -6.97
N LEU A 132 17.53 -7.52 -5.85
CA LEU A 132 16.09 -7.71 -5.81
C LEU A 132 15.33 -6.63 -6.60
N ALA A 133 15.76 -5.37 -6.50
CA ALA A 133 15.18 -4.28 -7.26
C ALA A 133 15.36 -4.49 -8.77
N GLY A 134 16.54 -4.90 -9.19
CA GLY A 134 16.83 -5.27 -10.58
C GLY A 134 15.97 -6.44 -11.07
N ALA A 135 15.82 -7.48 -10.26
CA ALA A 135 14.99 -8.64 -10.58
C ALA A 135 13.49 -8.27 -10.70
N LEU A 136 12.99 -7.40 -9.84
CA LEU A 136 11.61 -6.90 -9.91
C LEU A 136 11.36 -6.08 -11.19
N VAL A 137 12.32 -5.26 -11.63
CA VAL A 137 12.21 -4.48 -12.87
C VAL A 137 12.15 -5.39 -14.10
N ARG A 138 12.86 -6.53 -14.09
CA ARG A 138 12.85 -7.51 -15.19
C ARG A 138 11.58 -8.35 -15.29
N LEU A 139 10.73 -8.34 -14.26
CA LEU A 139 9.41 -8.98 -14.36
C LEU A 139 8.51 -8.24 -15.34
N SER A 140 7.64 -8.99 -16.05
CA SER A 140 6.58 -8.36 -16.85
C SER A 140 5.67 -7.50 -15.93
N PRO A 141 5.08 -6.41 -16.46
CA PRO A 141 4.19 -5.54 -15.68
C PRO A 141 3.08 -6.29 -14.94
N GLU A 142 2.51 -7.33 -15.57
CA GLU A 142 1.42 -8.11 -14.98
C GLU A 142 1.90 -8.98 -13.81
N LEU A 143 3.11 -9.53 -13.88
CA LEU A 143 3.69 -10.34 -12.80
C LEU A 143 4.10 -9.43 -11.64
N ARG A 144 4.67 -8.27 -11.95
CA ARG A 144 5.05 -7.26 -10.97
C ARG A 144 3.83 -6.74 -10.21
N ALA A 145 2.75 -6.36 -10.92
CA ALA A 145 1.51 -5.88 -10.30
C ALA A 145 0.89 -6.89 -9.34
N VAL A 146 0.86 -8.18 -9.69
CA VAL A 146 0.34 -9.22 -8.81
C VAL A 146 1.25 -9.42 -7.59
N LEU A 147 2.57 -9.40 -7.78
CA LEU A 147 3.52 -9.58 -6.69
C LEU A 147 3.45 -8.40 -5.72
N GLN A 148 3.33 -7.20 -6.23
CA GLN A 148 3.14 -5.99 -5.46
C GLN A 148 1.85 -6.05 -4.64
N ALA A 149 0.72 -6.37 -5.25
CA ALA A 149 -0.57 -6.46 -4.55
C ALA A 149 -0.55 -7.55 -3.45
N THR A 150 0.04 -8.72 -3.72
CA THR A 150 -0.05 -9.87 -2.80
C THR A 150 1.06 -9.92 -1.76
N VAL A 151 2.25 -9.39 -2.05
CA VAL A 151 3.42 -9.46 -1.14
C VAL A 151 3.65 -8.12 -0.46
N ILE A 152 3.77 -7.04 -1.25
CA ILE A 152 4.10 -5.72 -0.71
C ILE A 152 2.88 -5.06 -0.05
N ASP A 153 1.72 -5.14 -0.71
CA ASP A 153 0.47 -4.55 -0.21
C ASP A 153 -0.26 -5.49 0.77
N GLY A 154 0.16 -6.75 0.87
CA GLY A 154 -0.40 -7.73 1.80
C GLY A 154 -1.85 -8.10 1.52
N LEU A 155 -2.32 -7.93 0.28
CA LEU A 155 -3.68 -8.24 -0.11
C LEU A 155 -3.87 -9.75 -0.29
N THR A 156 -5.03 -10.25 0.11
CA THR A 156 -5.44 -11.61 -0.23
C THR A 156 -5.61 -11.77 -1.74
N THR A 157 -5.57 -13.00 -2.23
CA THR A 157 -5.81 -13.30 -3.65
C THR A 157 -7.14 -12.71 -4.16
N ARG A 158 -8.19 -12.68 -3.31
CA ARG A 158 -9.49 -12.12 -3.67
C ARG A 158 -9.45 -10.60 -3.76
N GLU A 159 -8.81 -9.93 -2.80
CA GLU A 159 -8.62 -8.48 -2.80
C GLU A 159 -7.77 -8.02 -3.97
N ALA A 160 -6.64 -8.70 -4.22
CA ALA A 160 -5.78 -8.44 -5.37
C ALA A 160 -6.53 -8.64 -6.71
N ALA A 161 -7.40 -9.66 -6.80
CA ALA A 161 -8.25 -9.88 -7.98
C ALA A 161 -9.20 -8.70 -8.24
N VAL A 162 -9.81 -8.15 -7.18
CA VAL A 162 -10.67 -6.95 -7.28
C VAL A 162 -9.84 -5.75 -7.73
N LEU A 163 -8.73 -5.46 -7.04
CA LEU A 163 -7.88 -4.31 -7.33
C LEU A 163 -7.31 -4.36 -8.75
N LEU A 164 -6.86 -5.53 -9.19
CA LEU A 164 -6.26 -5.71 -10.51
C LEU A 164 -7.28 -6.00 -11.63
N GLY A 165 -8.57 -6.23 -11.29
CA GLY A 165 -9.64 -6.54 -12.24
C GLY A 165 -9.38 -7.82 -13.03
N ILE A 166 -8.80 -8.84 -12.42
CA ILE A 166 -8.51 -10.15 -13.01
C ILE A 166 -9.07 -11.27 -12.13
N PRO A 167 -9.37 -12.47 -12.70
CA PRO A 167 -9.86 -13.58 -11.92
C PRO A 167 -8.88 -14.01 -10.80
N PRO A 168 -9.38 -14.48 -9.63
CA PRO A 168 -8.52 -14.95 -8.54
C PRO A 168 -7.56 -16.09 -8.96
N GLY A 169 -8.00 -16.98 -9.86
CA GLY A 169 -7.15 -18.01 -10.44
C GLY A 169 -5.95 -17.44 -11.22
N THR A 170 -6.18 -16.36 -11.95
CA THR A 170 -5.13 -15.64 -12.68
C THR A 170 -4.13 -15.01 -11.71
N VAL A 171 -4.60 -14.43 -10.58
CA VAL A 171 -3.73 -13.91 -9.53
C VAL A 171 -2.81 -15.01 -8.99
N LYS A 172 -3.38 -16.18 -8.63
CA LYS A 172 -2.59 -17.33 -8.14
C LYS A 172 -1.51 -17.76 -9.12
N THR A 173 -1.90 -17.94 -10.38
CA THR A 173 -0.97 -18.40 -11.43
C THR A 173 0.14 -17.39 -11.69
N ARG A 174 -0.20 -16.09 -11.78
CA ARG A 174 0.78 -15.02 -11.97
C ARG A 174 1.70 -14.86 -10.76
N ALA A 175 1.18 -14.96 -9.53
CA ALA A 175 1.98 -14.92 -8.32
C ALA A 175 3.00 -16.07 -8.26
N LEU A 176 2.61 -17.28 -8.66
CA LEU A 176 3.50 -18.41 -8.72
C LEU A 176 4.63 -18.21 -9.77
N ARG A 177 4.26 -17.74 -10.96
CA ARG A 177 5.23 -17.41 -12.04
C ARG A 177 6.19 -16.30 -11.63
N ALA A 178 5.68 -15.25 -10.98
CA ALA A 178 6.51 -14.16 -10.51
C ALA A 178 7.56 -14.61 -9.49
N ARG A 179 7.15 -15.43 -8.49
CA ARG A 179 8.06 -15.98 -7.49
C ARG A 179 9.10 -16.93 -8.09
N LYS A 180 8.71 -17.71 -9.13
CA LYS A 180 9.65 -18.58 -9.85
C LYS A 180 10.71 -17.74 -10.57
N ARG A 181 10.28 -16.72 -11.33
CA ARG A 181 11.19 -15.82 -12.03
C ARG A 181 12.12 -15.08 -11.08
N LEU A 182 11.62 -14.55 -9.96
CA LEU A 182 12.50 -13.89 -8.97
C LEU A 182 13.55 -14.83 -8.42
N ARG A 183 13.22 -16.11 -8.14
CA ARG A 183 14.21 -17.08 -7.69
C ARG A 183 15.27 -17.38 -8.75
N GLU A 184 14.86 -17.47 -10.02
CA GLU A 184 15.79 -17.68 -11.16
C GLU A 184 16.72 -16.48 -11.37
N GLU A 185 16.27 -15.26 -11.07
CA GLU A 185 17.05 -14.03 -11.24
C GLU A 185 18.00 -13.74 -10.05
N LEU A 186 17.72 -14.32 -8.89
CA LEU A 186 18.51 -14.12 -7.66
C LEU A 186 19.42 -15.31 -7.32
N ALA A 187 19.38 -16.39 -8.12
CA ALA A 187 20.24 -17.57 -7.98
C ALA A 187 21.55 -17.39 -8.72
#